data_20a8c9cc16ce483885285be8181af0b3
#
_entry.id   20a8c9cc16ce483885285be8181af0b3
#
_cell.length_a   1.000
_cell.length_b   1.000
_cell.length_c   1.000
_cell.angle_alpha   90.00
_cell.angle_beta   90.00
_cell.angle_gamma   90.00
#
_symmetry.space_group_name_H-M   'P 1'
#
loop_
_entity.id
_entity.type
_entity.pdbx_description
1 polymer ?
#
loop_
_entity_poly.entity_id
_entity_poly.type
_entity_poly.pdbx_seq_one_letter_code
_entity_poly.pdbx_strand_id
1 'polypeptide(L)'
;MYVLRAQAKRRELLSQQFVRLVPQLSASVKSSLTLERALRVSADHAPEPLRSELMAVLARVSYGTPLVQALARMAQSTGDADVAALASAMRIQQRFGGSMGAVLDLIAEHAQGRAVMQQELRSELAGTRMATVVVACAMPAIFAFMFATNQAFSLFYRENPLGWAVLAAAALMEVV
;
A
#
# COMPACT_ATOMS: atom_id res chain seq x y z
N MET A 1 18.77 -0.78 -9.74
CA MET A 1 17.62 -1.47 -9.10
C MET A 1 17.30 -1.00 -7.68
N TYR A 2 18.27 -0.79 -6.81
CA TYR A 2 18.07 -0.35 -5.41
C TYR A 2 17.38 1.02 -5.28
N VAL A 3 17.76 2.00 -6.08
CA VAL A 3 17.21 3.37 -6.04
C VAL A 3 15.72 3.39 -6.40
N LEU A 4 15.29 2.62 -7.39
CA LEU A 4 13.87 2.55 -7.80
C LEU A 4 12.99 1.91 -6.71
N ARG A 5 13.49 0.90 -6.01
CA ARG A 5 12.77 0.28 -4.88
C ARG A 5 12.67 1.21 -3.67
N ALA A 6 13.73 1.97 -3.37
CA ALA A 6 13.72 2.97 -2.30
C ALA A 6 12.74 4.11 -2.59
N GLN A 7 12.68 4.59 -3.82
CA GLN A 7 11.73 5.62 -4.25
C GLN A 7 10.27 5.10 -4.19
N ALA A 8 10.00 3.89 -4.64
CA ALA A 8 8.67 3.28 -4.57
C ALA A 8 8.20 3.15 -3.11
N LYS A 9 9.07 2.68 -2.21
CA LYS A 9 8.77 2.57 -0.78
C LYS A 9 8.50 3.93 -0.13
N ARG A 10 9.29 4.96 -0.50
CA ARG A 10 9.08 6.32 0.00
C ARG A 10 7.73 6.88 -0.45
N ARG A 11 7.34 6.66 -1.71
CA ARG A 11 6.04 7.08 -2.25
C ARG A 11 4.89 6.38 -1.55
N GLU A 12 4.99 5.07 -1.34
CA GLU A 12 3.97 4.30 -0.64
C GLU A 12 3.79 4.78 0.82
N LEU A 13 4.88 5.03 1.53
CA LEU A 13 4.84 5.58 2.88
C LEU A 13 4.21 6.97 2.92
N LEU A 14 4.55 7.84 1.97
CA LEU A 14 4.00 9.18 1.86
C LEU A 14 2.49 9.13 1.63
N SER A 15 2.03 8.29 0.70
CA SER A 15 0.60 8.11 0.42
C SER A 15 -0.16 7.62 1.66
N GLN A 16 0.35 6.60 2.36
CA GLN A 16 -0.26 6.10 3.59
C GLN A 16 -0.34 7.17 4.70
N GLN A 17 0.70 7.97 4.86
CA GLN A 17 0.74 9.06 5.83
C GLN A 17 -0.23 10.18 5.45
N PHE A 18 -0.31 10.51 4.14
CA PHE A 18 -1.22 11.54 3.65
C PHE A 18 -2.68 11.16 3.83
N VAL A 19 -3.05 9.91 3.53
CA VAL A 19 -4.41 9.37 3.75
C VAL A 19 -4.85 9.53 5.21
N ARG A 20 -3.94 9.31 6.16
CA ARG A 20 -4.22 9.51 7.60
C ARG A 20 -4.32 10.98 8.00
N LEU A 21 -3.66 11.86 7.25
CA LEU A 21 -3.68 13.31 7.50
C LEU A 21 -5.00 13.95 7.05
N VAL A 22 -5.60 13.52 5.94
CA VAL A 22 -6.77 14.16 5.33
C VAL A 22 -7.97 14.30 6.29
N PRO A 23 -8.35 13.28 7.08
CA PRO A 23 -9.44 13.43 8.08
C PRO A 23 -9.13 14.48 9.15
N GLN A 24 -7.87 14.60 9.58
CA GLN A 24 -7.44 15.61 10.55
C GLN A 24 -7.54 17.02 9.95
N LEU A 25 -7.17 17.17 8.67
CA LEU A 25 -7.34 18.42 7.93
C LEU A 25 -8.82 18.79 7.81
N SER A 26 -9.69 17.83 7.48
CA SER A 26 -11.14 18.06 7.42
C SER A 26 -11.68 18.56 8.76
N ALA A 27 -11.37 17.87 9.85
CA ALA A 27 -11.80 18.26 11.19
C ALA A 27 -11.30 19.68 11.55
N SER A 28 -10.03 20.00 11.24
CA SER A 28 -9.44 21.31 11.50
C SER A 28 -10.12 22.43 10.69
N VAL A 29 -10.42 22.18 9.43
CA VAL A 29 -11.10 23.17 8.56
C VAL A 29 -12.56 23.37 8.99
N LYS A 30 -13.25 22.30 9.40
CA LYS A 30 -14.61 22.41 9.97
C LYS A 30 -14.65 23.20 11.27
N SER A 31 -13.58 23.19 12.06
CA SER A 31 -13.43 24.00 13.29
C SER A 31 -12.98 25.45 13.03
N SER A 32 -13.17 25.96 11.82
CA SER A 32 -12.89 27.35 11.40
C SER A 32 -11.41 27.67 11.15
N LEU A 33 -10.52 26.69 11.03
CA LEU A 33 -9.16 26.92 10.58
C LEU A 33 -9.12 27.06 9.05
N THR A 34 -8.24 27.94 8.55
CA THR A 34 -7.90 27.90 7.12
C THR A 34 -7.12 26.64 6.81
N LEU A 35 -7.25 26.11 5.58
CA LEU A 35 -6.52 24.90 5.17
C LEU A 35 -5.00 25.08 5.30
N GLU A 36 -4.48 26.27 5.01
CA GLU A 36 -3.05 26.57 5.21
C GLU A 36 -2.64 26.42 6.68
N ARG A 37 -3.44 26.96 7.61
CA ARG A 37 -3.15 26.84 9.04
C ARG A 37 -3.28 25.41 9.53
N ALA A 38 -4.28 24.67 9.04
CA ALA A 38 -4.43 23.25 9.33
C ALA A 38 -3.23 22.42 8.83
N LEU A 39 -2.75 22.69 7.60
CA LEU A 39 -1.54 22.06 7.06
C LEU A 39 -0.30 22.40 7.88
N ARG A 40 -0.14 23.64 8.35
CA ARG A 40 0.98 24.05 9.19
C ARG A 40 1.03 23.28 10.51
N VAL A 41 -0.10 23.24 11.22
CA VAL A 41 -0.21 22.48 12.48
C VAL A 41 0.05 20.99 12.26
N SER A 42 -0.47 20.45 11.16
CA SER A 42 -0.28 19.04 10.82
C SER A 42 1.16 18.72 10.43
N ALA A 43 1.85 19.63 9.76
CA ALA A 43 3.24 19.44 9.35
C ALA A 43 4.20 19.34 10.56
N ASP A 44 3.92 20.04 11.65
CA ASP A 44 4.73 19.99 12.87
C ASP A 44 4.70 18.59 13.53
N HIS A 45 3.61 17.85 13.35
CA HIS A 45 3.40 16.53 13.95
C HIS A 45 3.52 15.37 12.92
N ALA A 46 3.68 15.69 11.64
CA ALA A 46 3.76 14.67 10.59
C ALA A 46 5.09 13.89 10.66
N PRO A 47 5.05 12.57 10.42
CA PRO A 47 6.28 11.78 10.30
C PRO A 47 6.96 12.01 8.94
N GLU A 48 8.26 11.70 8.87
CA GLU A 48 8.96 11.63 7.57
C GLU A 48 8.49 10.43 6.74
N PRO A 49 8.35 10.54 5.42
CA PRO A 49 8.74 11.68 4.55
C PRO A 49 7.68 12.77 4.36
N LEU A 50 6.47 12.64 4.91
CA LEU A 50 5.37 13.59 4.70
C LEU A 50 5.71 14.99 5.25
N ARG A 51 6.37 15.05 6.41
CA ARG A 51 6.76 16.32 7.05
C ARG A 51 7.59 17.18 6.11
N SER A 52 8.61 16.62 5.50
CA SER A 52 9.50 17.37 4.60
C SER A 52 8.76 17.90 3.36
N GLU A 53 7.83 17.15 2.82
CA GLU A 53 7.01 17.58 1.67
C GLU A 53 6.02 18.70 2.07
N LEU A 54 5.36 18.59 3.23
CA LEU A 54 4.46 19.64 3.75
C LEU A 54 5.21 20.92 4.07
N MET A 55 6.39 20.84 4.68
CA MET A 55 7.23 21.99 4.95
C MET A 55 7.67 22.68 3.65
N ALA A 56 7.98 21.92 2.61
CA ALA A 56 8.30 22.47 1.29
C ALA A 56 7.09 23.18 0.64
N VAL A 57 5.87 22.66 0.82
CA VAL A 57 4.63 23.33 0.38
C VAL A 57 4.47 24.65 1.14
N LEU A 58 4.56 24.63 2.47
CA LEU A 58 4.39 25.81 3.32
C LEU A 58 5.46 26.89 3.04
N ALA A 59 6.70 26.47 2.79
CA ALA A 59 7.76 27.40 2.39
C ALA A 59 7.42 28.10 1.07
N ARG A 60 6.92 27.36 0.05
CA ARG A 60 6.49 27.98 -1.21
C ARG A 60 5.34 28.99 -1.00
N VAL A 61 4.39 28.64 -0.13
CA VAL A 61 3.27 29.55 0.21
C VAL A 61 3.78 30.81 0.89
N SER A 62 4.74 30.71 1.81
CA SER A 62 5.34 31.89 2.47
C SER A 62 6.10 32.79 1.50
N TYR A 63 6.59 32.25 0.38
CA TYR A 63 7.17 33.02 -0.75
C TYR A 63 6.13 33.53 -1.76
N GLY A 64 4.85 33.44 -1.44
CA GLY A 64 3.77 34.00 -2.26
C GLY A 64 3.21 33.05 -3.31
N THR A 65 3.61 31.77 -3.34
CA THR A 65 2.99 30.79 -4.25
C THR A 65 1.60 30.42 -3.72
N PRO A 66 0.52 30.48 -4.54
CA PRO A 66 -0.80 30.02 -4.11
C PRO A 66 -0.77 28.56 -3.63
N LEU A 67 -1.46 28.28 -2.52
CA LEU A 67 -1.47 26.94 -1.90
C LEU A 67 -1.84 25.82 -2.89
N VAL A 68 -2.83 26.07 -3.77
CA VAL A 68 -3.23 25.13 -4.83
C VAL A 68 -2.06 24.76 -5.75
N GLN A 69 -1.26 25.76 -6.13
CA GLN A 69 -0.09 25.51 -7.01
C GLN A 69 1.03 24.79 -6.25
N ALA A 70 1.23 25.12 -4.98
CA ALA A 70 2.23 24.47 -4.14
C ALA A 70 1.89 22.98 -3.94
N LEU A 71 0.62 22.66 -3.66
CA LEU A 71 0.13 21.27 -3.57
C LEU A 71 0.19 20.53 -4.92
N ALA A 72 -0.14 21.20 -6.03
CA ALA A 72 -0.02 20.59 -7.35
C ALA A 72 1.43 20.22 -7.69
N ARG A 73 2.39 21.05 -7.30
CA ARG A 73 3.84 20.73 -7.44
C ARG A 73 4.26 19.56 -6.55
N MET A 74 3.75 19.49 -5.31
CA MET A 74 3.97 18.34 -4.44
C MET A 74 3.42 17.06 -5.07
N ALA A 75 2.20 17.09 -5.63
CA ALA A 75 1.62 15.95 -6.32
C ALA A 75 2.46 15.48 -7.51
N GLN A 76 2.99 16.42 -8.30
CA GLN A 76 3.86 16.10 -9.44
C GLN A 76 5.21 15.48 -8.98
N SER A 77 5.83 16.03 -7.94
CA SER A 77 7.12 15.54 -7.45
C SER A 77 7.03 14.19 -6.77
N THR A 78 5.96 13.95 -6.03
CA THR A 78 5.73 12.69 -5.30
C THR A 78 5.05 11.62 -6.16
N GLY A 79 4.27 12.02 -7.17
CA GLY A 79 3.40 11.14 -7.95
C GLY A 79 2.22 10.61 -7.14
N ASP A 80 1.82 11.30 -6.07
CA ASP A 80 0.73 10.89 -5.18
C ASP A 80 -0.63 11.33 -5.73
N ALA A 81 -1.54 10.38 -5.93
CA ALA A 81 -2.87 10.62 -6.49
C ALA A 81 -3.79 11.36 -5.52
N ASP A 82 -3.63 11.19 -4.21
CA ASP A 82 -4.48 11.82 -3.20
C ASP A 82 -4.12 13.29 -3.03
N VAL A 83 -2.82 13.62 -3.08
CA VAL A 83 -2.36 15.02 -3.13
C VAL A 83 -2.83 15.69 -4.42
N ALA A 84 -2.81 15.00 -5.56
CA ALA A 84 -3.33 15.51 -6.83
C ALA A 84 -4.85 15.75 -6.78
N ALA A 85 -5.60 14.85 -6.17
CA ALA A 85 -7.02 14.99 -5.93
C ALA A 85 -7.33 16.21 -5.06
N LEU A 86 -6.60 16.39 -3.96
CA LEU A 86 -6.74 17.56 -3.09
C LEU A 86 -6.47 18.88 -3.85
N ALA A 87 -5.37 18.96 -4.60
CA ALA A 87 -5.03 20.15 -5.38
C ALA A 87 -6.10 20.47 -6.43
N SER A 88 -6.65 19.44 -7.08
CA SER A 88 -7.70 19.58 -8.11
C SER A 88 -9.02 20.02 -7.48
N ALA A 89 -9.41 19.41 -6.37
CA ALA A 89 -10.62 19.73 -5.64
C ALA A 89 -10.59 21.17 -5.09
N MET A 90 -9.45 21.62 -4.57
CA MET A 90 -9.25 23.02 -4.17
C MET A 90 -9.39 23.99 -5.34
N ARG A 91 -8.89 23.63 -6.51
CA ARG A 91 -9.02 24.44 -7.73
C ARG A 91 -10.48 24.60 -8.13
N ILE A 92 -11.26 23.53 -8.04
CA ILE A 92 -12.70 23.54 -8.33
C ILE A 92 -13.43 24.39 -7.28
N GLN A 93 -13.13 24.18 -5.99
CA GLN A 93 -13.73 24.93 -4.91
C GLN A 93 -13.47 26.44 -4.99
N GLN A 94 -12.26 26.86 -5.40
CA GLN A 94 -11.94 28.29 -5.62
C GLN A 94 -12.75 28.92 -6.76
N ARG A 95 -13.17 28.13 -7.78
CA ARG A 95 -13.95 28.63 -8.91
C ARG A 95 -15.45 28.65 -8.65
N PHE A 96 -15.97 27.63 -7.99
CA PHE A 96 -17.41 27.41 -7.85
C PHE A 96 -17.91 27.66 -6.42
N GLY A 97 -17.04 27.87 -5.47
CA GLY A 97 -17.38 27.95 -4.04
C GLY A 97 -17.66 26.56 -3.45
N GLY A 98 -18.17 26.55 -2.24
CA GLY A 98 -18.51 25.33 -1.51
C GLY A 98 -17.69 25.13 -0.25
N SER A 99 -18.09 24.14 0.55
CA SER A 99 -17.40 23.81 1.81
C SER A 99 -16.14 23.01 1.55
N MET A 100 -14.99 23.55 1.93
CA MET A 100 -13.72 22.84 1.89
C MET A 100 -13.73 21.57 2.78
N GLY A 101 -14.46 21.61 3.89
CA GLY A 101 -14.63 20.46 4.76
C GLY A 101 -15.31 19.28 4.05
N ALA A 102 -16.39 19.54 3.28
CA ALA A 102 -17.05 18.49 2.50
C ALA A 102 -16.15 17.89 1.42
N VAL A 103 -15.33 18.72 0.77
CA VAL A 103 -14.35 18.26 -0.23
C VAL A 103 -13.29 17.35 0.42
N LEU A 104 -12.78 17.74 1.59
CA LEU A 104 -11.81 16.94 2.33
C LEU A 104 -12.39 15.62 2.83
N ASP A 105 -13.67 15.60 3.24
CA ASP A 105 -14.35 14.36 3.63
C ASP A 105 -14.46 13.38 2.45
N LEU A 106 -14.86 13.87 1.28
CA LEU A 106 -14.93 13.04 0.08
C LEU A 106 -13.57 12.45 -0.30
N ILE A 107 -12.50 13.23 -0.20
CA ILE A 107 -11.14 12.75 -0.46
C ILE A 107 -10.74 11.71 0.59
N ALA A 108 -11.06 11.95 1.87
CA ALA A 108 -10.78 11.01 2.95
C ALA A 108 -11.49 9.66 2.76
N GLU A 109 -12.75 9.68 2.38
CA GLU A 109 -13.55 8.48 2.11
C GLU A 109 -12.98 7.66 0.95
N HIS A 110 -12.69 8.32 -0.18
CA HIS A 110 -12.08 7.66 -1.33
C HIS A 110 -10.69 7.08 -1.04
N ALA A 111 -9.87 7.81 -0.29
CA ALA A 111 -8.53 7.38 0.07
C ALA A 111 -8.55 6.19 1.05
N GLN A 112 -9.46 6.22 2.04
CA GLN A 112 -9.65 5.11 2.98
C GLN A 112 -10.23 3.86 2.28
N GLY A 113 -11.20 4.01 1.38
CA GLY A 113 -11.78 2.90 0.62
C GLY A 113 -10.72 2.15 -0.20
N ARG A 114 -9.78 2.88 -0.82
CA ARG A 114 -8.66 2.24 -1.54
C ARG A 114 -7.69 1.52 -0.62
N ALA A 115 -7.41 2.07 0.57
CA ALA A 115 -6.52 1.45 1.54
C ALA A 115 -7.11 0.14 2.08
N VAL A 116 -8.41 0.11 2.38
CA VAL A 116 -9.13 -1.09 2.83
C VAL A 116 -9.11 -2.16 1.73
N MET A 117 -9.46 -1.82 0.49
CA MET A 117 -9.45 -2.76 -0.63
C MET A 117 -8.06 -3.37 -0.87
N GLN A 118 -6.99 -2.57 -0.77
CA GLN A 118 -5.62 -3.09 -0.88
C GLN A 118 -5.24 -4.03 0.27
N GLN A 119 -5.76 -3.78 1.46
CA GLN A 119 -5.52 -4.62 2.63
C GLN A 119 -6.27 -5.95 2.52
N GLU A 120 -7.52 -5.94 2.04
CA GLU A 120 -8.31 -7.15 1.77
C GLU A 120 -7.64 -8.03 0.72
N LEU A 121 -7.22 -7.45 -0.41
CA LEU A 121 -6.49 -8.19 -1.44
C LEU A 121 -5.19 -8.82 -0.90
N ARG A 122 -4.46 -8.11 -0.05
CA ARG A 122 -3.22 -8.66 0.58
C ARG A 122 -3.53 -9.78 1.55
N SER A 123 -4.63 -9.71 2.31
CA SER A 123 -5.01 -10.76 3.27
C SER A 123 -5.51 -12.02 2.57
N GLU A 124 -6.28 -11.89 1.50
CA GLU A 124 -6.72 -13.04 0.69
C GLU A 124 -5.54 -13.75 0.02
N LEU A 125 -4.59 -12.99 -0.55
CA LEU A 125 -3.38 -13.57 -1.14
C LEU A 125 -2.46 -14.23 -0.09
N ALA A 126 -2.42 -13.71 1.14
CA ALA A 126 -1.67 -14.32 2.23
C ALA A 126 -2.28 -15.65 2.68
N GLY A 127 -3.61 -15.75 2.76
CA GLY A 127 -4.32 -16.97 3.09
C GLY A 127 -4.08 -18.09 2.08
N THR A 128 -4.15 -17.76 0.80
CA THR A 128 -3.88 -18.71 -0.29
C THR A 128 -2.44 -19.21 -0.28
N ARG A 129 -1.46 -18.32 -0.03
CA ARG A 129 -0.04 -18.70 0.08
C ARG A 129 0.21 -19.64 1.26
N MET A 130 -0.41 -19.40 2.41
CA MET A 130 -0.29 -20.28 3.58
C MET A 130 -0.85 -21.67 3.27
N ALA A 131 -2.03 -21.75 2.64
CA ALA A 131 -2.62 -23.03 2.24
C ALA A 131 -1.72 -23.79 1.25
N THR A 132 -1.17 -23.11 0.25
CA THR A 132 -0.24 -23.72 -0.71
C THR A 132 1.03 -24.25 -0.03
N VAL A 133 1.63 -23.48 0.87
CA VAL A 133 2.84 -23.92 1.61
C VAL A 133 2.53 -25.13 2.51
N VAL A 134 1.37 -25.16 3.17
CA VAL A 134 0.96 -26.30 4.01
C VAL A 134 0.80 -27.55 3.15
N VAL A 135 0.15 -27.48 2.01
CA VAL A 135 -0.02 -28.61 1.09
C VAL A 135 1.33 -29.06 0.52
N ALA A 136 2.16 -28.12 0.08
CA ALA A 136 3.49 -28.40 -0.48
C ALA A 136 4.43 -29.06 0.55
N CYS A 137 4.28 -28.73 1.85
CA CYS A 137 5.04 -29.40 2.90
C CYS A 137 4.43 -30.73 3.37
N ALA A 138 3.11 -30.87 3.34
CA ALA A 138 2.41 -32.07 3.80
C ALA A 138 2.66 -33.27 2.89
N MET A 139 2.66 -33.10 1.57
CA MET A 139 2.88 -34.17 0.61
C MET A 139 4.24 -34.86 0.78
N PRO A 140 5.38 -34.17 0.75
CA PRO A 140 6.67 -34.81 0.96
C PRO A 140 6.83 -35.37 2.39
N ALA A 141 6.19 -34.76 3.40
CA ALA A 141 6.23 -35.28 4.76
C ALA A 141 5.50 -36.63 4.88
N ILE A 142 4.31 -36.76 4.30
CA ILE A 142 3.54 -38.02 4.26
C ILE A 142 4.33 -39.10 3.49
N PHE A 143 4.94 -38.72 2.36
CA PHE A 143 5.74 -39.61 1.56
C PHE A 143 6.97 -40.13 2.36
N ALA A 144 7.70 -39.25 3.01
CA ALA A 144 8.84 -39.59 3.85
C ALA A 144 8.42 -40.51 5.02
N PHE A 145 7.28 -40.25 5.63
CA PHE A 145 6.73 -41.08 6.70
C PHE A 145 6.38 -42.48 6.21
N MET A 146 5.68 -42.60 5.05
CA MET A 146 5.38 -43.90 4.45
C MET A 146 6.64 -44.66 4.04
N PHE A 147 7.63 -43.97 3.49
CA PHE A 147 8.90 -44.57 3.11
C PHE A 147 9.69 -45.13 4.33
N ALA A 148 9.62 -44.43 5.45
CA ALA A 148 10.31 -44.85 6.71
C ALA A 148 9.57 -45.99 7.43
N THR A 149 8.22 -46.06 7.31
CA THR A 149 7.44 -46.99 8.14
C THR A 149 7.05 -48.26 7.39
N ASN A 150 6.99 -48.22 6.05
CA ASN A 150 6.51 -49.35 5.24
C ASN A 150 7.64 -49.95 4.38
N GLN A 151 8.17 -51.10 4.80
CA GLN A 151 9.26 -51.83 4.08
C GLN A 151 8.83 -52.25 2.64
N ALA A 152 7.60 -52.65 2.43
CA ALA A 152 7.10 -52.99 1.09
C ALA A 152 7.09 -51.80 0.12
N PHE A 153 6.77 -50.59 0.65
CA PHE A 153 6.79 -49.37 -0.08
C PHE A 153 8.22 -48.95 -0.45
N SER A 154 9.15 -49.04 0.49
CA SER A 154 10.58 -48.71 0.25
C SER A 154 11.24 -49.65 -0.75
N LEU A 155 10.92 -50.97 -0.75
CA LEU A 155 11.43 -51.94 -1.70
C LEU A 155 10.92 -51.68 -3.12
N PHE A 156 9.64 -51.34 -3.27
CA PHE A 156 9.05 -51.01 -4.59
C PHE A 156 9.78 -49.85 -5.28
N TYR A 157 10.10 -48.78 -4.52
CA TYR A 157 10.81 -47.63 -5.07
C TYR A 157 12.30 -47.87 -5.33
N ARG A 158 12.93 -48.85 -4.62
CA ARG A 158 14.32 -49.21 -4.88
C ARG A 158 14.52 -50.12 -6.10
N GLU A 159 13.52 -50.94 -6.43
CA GLU A 159 13.63 -51.91 -7.51
C GLU A 159 12.99 -51.44 -8.85
N ASN A 160 12.07 -50.48 -8.81
CA ASN A 160 11.37 -50.01 -10.00
C ASN A 160 11.75 -48.52 -10.36
N PRO A 161 12.39 -48.33 -11.54
CA PRO A 161 12.69 -46.97 -12.00
C PRO A 161 11.42 -46.14 -12.34
N LEU A 162 10.26 -46.81 -12.54
CA LEU A 162 8.95 -46.16 -12.74
C LEU A 162 8.49 -45.37 -11.50
N GLY A 163 8.87 -45.80 -10.28
CA GLY A 163 8.57 -45.07 -9.04
C GLY A 163 9.21 -43.69 -9.00
N TRP A 164 10.44 -43.58 -9.46
CA TRP A 164 11.14 -42.30 -9.56
C TRP A 164 10.54 -41.36 -10.62
N ALA A 165 10.04 -41.94 -11.75
CA ALA A 165 9.36 -41.13 -12.76
C ALA A 165 8.03 -40.53 -12.25
N VAL A 166 7.28 -41.26 -11.43
CA VAL A 166 6.04 -40.77 -10.82
C VAL A 166 6.33 -39.67 -9.82
N LEU A 167 7.38 -39.81 -8.99
CA LEU A 167 7.83 -38.76 -8.04
C LEU A 167 8.29 -37.50 -8.78
N ALA A 168 9.05 -37.64 -9.85
CA ALA A 168 9.48 -36.52 -10.67
C ALA A 168 8.30 -35.80 -11.33
N ALA A 169 7.30 -36.55 -11.82
CA ALA A 169 6.09 -35.98 -12.39
C ALA A 169 5.22 -35.24 -11.34
N ALA A 170 5.10 -35.81 -10.13
CA ALA A 170 4.38 -35.18 -9.03
C ALA A 170 5.07 -33.87 -8.57
N ALA A 171 6.40 -33.88 -8.43
CA ALA A 171 7.18 -32.69 -8.09
C ALA A 171 7.10 -31.59 -9.17
N LEU A 172 7.05 -31.98 -10.45
CA LEU A 172 6.87 -31.05 -11.57
C LEU A 172 5.48 -30.41 -11.57
N MET A 173 4.45 -31.18 -11.19
CA MET A 173 3.07 -30.68 -11.11
C MET A 173 2.86 -29.71 -9.94
N GLU A 174 3.69 -29.80 -8.90
CA GLU A 174 3.64 -28.90 -7.72
C GLU A 174 4.34 -27.55 -7.97
N VAL A 175 5.24 -27.49 -8.96
CA VAL A 175 6.00 -26.26 -9.30
C VAL A 175 5.28 -25.40 -10.38
N VAL A 176 4.32 -25.95 -11.12
CA VAL A 176 3.52 -25.25 -12.15
C VAL A 176 2.24 -24.69 -11.56
#